data_2c20de4a277a24022f2577085a839a19
#
_entry.id   2c20de4a277a24022f2577085a839a19
#
_cell.length_a   1.000
_cell.length_b   1.000
_cell.length_c   1.000
_cell.angle_alpha   90.00
_cell.angle_beta   90.00
_cell.angle_gamma   90.00
#
_symmetry.space_group_name_H-M   'P 1'
#
loop_
_entity.id
_entity.type
_entity.pdbx_description
1 polymer ?
#
loop_
_entity_poly.entity_id
_entity_poly.type
_entity_poly.pdbx_seq_one_letter_code
_entity_poly.pdbx_strand_id
1 'polypeptide(L)'
;ASLNDGGDAAYPFVMTDGTTIYFASNGNGSIGGYDIFMSRKDFSTGEYLNPQNIGFPYNSPYDDYMFVIDEMTGIGWWATDRNQIPDKVTIYMFKRNDVRENYDSDNDNIYSLAALRDIKATWADDADYASLKESIESMSADTDKPDDEFVFYVMNGVRYTRFDNFQSS
;
A
#
# COMPACT_ATOMS: atom_id res chain seq x y z
N ALA A 1 -13.37 18.92 -5.68
CA ALA A 1 -14.10 17.77 -5.13
C ALA A 1 -13.56 17.44 -3.74
N SER A 2 -14.42 16.96 -2.86
CA SER A 2 -14.01 16.46 -1.55
C SER A 2 -13.37 15.07 -1.72
N LEU A 3 -12.27 14.81 -1.00
CA LEU A 3 -11.73 13.45 -0.91
C LEU A 3 -12.63 12.55 -0.07
N ASN A 4 -13.42 13.15 0.82
CA ASN A 4 -14.36 12.46 1.70
C ASN A 4 -15.78 12.63 1.16
N ASP A 5 -16.47 11.55 0.95
CA ASP A 5 -17.86 11.49 0.46
C ASP A 5 -18.88 11.05 1.52
N GLY A 6 -18.51 11.15 2.79
CA GLY A 6 -19.32 10.73 3.94
C GLY A 6 -18.86 9.44 4.59
N GLY A 7 -17.91 8.73 4.00
CA GLY A 7 -17.17 7.64 4.66
C GLY A 7 -15.95 8.14 5.42
N ASP A 8 -15.35 7.24 6.18
CA ASP A 8 -14.07 7.50 6.84
C ASP A 8 -12.93 7.41 5.83
N ALA A 9 -11.95 8.32 5.95
CA ALA A 9 -10.73 8.30 5.18
C ALA A 9 -9.51 8.33 6.10
N ALA A 10 -8.51 7.51 5.79
CA ALA A 10 -7.34 7.31 6.64
C ALA A 10 -6.08 7.02 5.80
N TYR A 11 -4.93 7.01 6.46
CA TYR A 11 -3.62 6.62 5.91
C TYR A 11 -3.24 7.37 4.62
N PRO A 12 -3.25 8.72 4.62
CA PRO A 12 -2.88 9.48 3.44
C PRO A 12 -1.38 9.35 3.15
N PHE A 13 -1.04 9.13 1.89
CA PHE A 13 0.31 9.15 1.36
C PHE A 13 0.36 10.08 0.15
N VAL A 14 1.18 11.13 0.22
CA VAL A 14 1.37 12.10 -0.87
C VAL A 14 2.68 11.80 -1.58
N MET A 15 2.62 11.66 -2.89
CA MET A 15 3.81 11.46 -3.71
C MET A 15 4.70 12.70 -3.75
N THR A 16 5.96 12.53 -4.14
CA THR A 16 6.95 13.62 -4.24
C THR A 16 6.59 14.66 -5.29
N ASP A 17 5.68 14.33 -6.22
CA ASP A 17 5.10 15.30 -7.16
C ASP A 17 4.24 16.39 -6.45
N GLY A 18 3.93 16.19 -5.17
CA GLY A 18 3.13 17.09 -4.35
C GLY A 18 1.66 17.21 -4.75
N THR A 19 1.21 16.38 -5.69
CA THR A 19 -0.13 16.46 -6.28
C THR A 19 -0.91 15.16 -6.19
N THR A 20 -0.23 14.03 -6.32
CA THR A 20 -0.85 12.72 -6.24
C THR A 20 -0.94 12.27 -4.78
N ILE A 21 -2.13 11.90 -4.35
CA ILE A 21 -2.40 11.36 -3.02
C ILE A 21 -3.03 9.97 -3.15
N TYR A 22 -2.53 9.05 -2.34
CA TYR A 22 -3.18 7.78 -2.04
C TYR A 22 -3.74 7.84 -0.62
N PHE A 23 -4.89 7.21 -0.40
CA PHE A 23 -5.50 7.12 0.92
C PHE A 23 -6.45 5.94 0.98
N ALA A 24 -6.74 5.45 2.16
CA ALA A 24 -7.77 4.43 2.35
C ALA A 24 -9.11 5.08 2.69
N SER A 25 -10.21 4.53 2.18
CA SER A 25 -11.56 4.98 2.52
C SER A 25 -12.56 3.83 2.47
N ASN A 26 -13.52 3.84 3.38
CA ASN A 26 -14.69 2.95 3.35
C ASN A 26 -15.91 3.62 2.67
N GLY A 27 -15.73 4.83 2.13
CA GLY A 27 -16.64 5.54 1.24
C GLY A 27 -16.18 5.48 -0.23
N ASN A 28 -16.53 6.48 -1.02
CA ASN A 28 -16.12 6.63 -2.43
C ASN A 28 -16.43 5.42 -3.33
N GLY A 29 -17.36 4.55 -2.93
CA GLY A 29 -17.69 3.32 -3.65
C GLY A 29 -16.66 2.21 -3.42
N SER A 30 -16.16 2.06 -2.19
CA SER A 30 -15.32 0.94 -1.80
C SER A 30 -15.99 -0.40 -2.09
N ILE A 31 -15.19 -1.42 -2.41
CA ILE A 31 -15.65 -2.77 -2.73
C ILE A 31 -15.88 -3.59 -1.46
N GLY A 32 -15.05 -3.33 -0.45
CA GLY A 32 -15.06 -4.02 0.83
C GLY A 32 -15.25 -3.08 2.00
N GLY A 33 -14.36 -3.17 2.98
CA GLY A 33 -14.21 -2.20 4.06
C GLY A 33 -13.45 -0.97 3.58
N TYR A 34 -12.24 -0.77 4.06
CA TYR A 34 -11.35 0.24 3.51
C TYR A 34 -10.74 -0.24 2.20
N ASP A 35 -10.85 0.58 1.16
CA ASP A 35 -10.14 0.43 -0.10
C ASP A 35 -9.13 1.55 -0.29
N ILE A 36 -8.09 1.30 -1.05
CA ILE A 36 -7.08 2.29 -1.44
C ILE A 36 -7.58 3.07 -2.66
N PHE A 37 -7.59 4.38 -2.53
CA PHE A 37 -7.95 5.32 -3.59
C PHE A 37 -6.77 6.21 -3.94
N MET A 38 -6.79 6.71 -5.17
CA MET A 38 -5.85 7.69 -5.67
C MET A 38 -6.62 8.93 -6.16
N SER A 39 -6.10 10.10 -5.85
CA SER A 39 -6.57 11.36 -6.42
C SER A 39 -5.40 12.24 -6.81
N ARG A 40 -5.65 13.23 -7.63
CA ARG A 40 -4.69 14.26 -8.03
C ARG A 40 -5.24 15.64 -7.78
N LYS A 41 -4.36 16.52 -7.34
CA LYS A 41 -4.68 17.94 -7.20
C LYS A 41 -4.69 18.62 -8.57
N ASP A 42 -5.77 19.32 -8.88
CA ASP A 42 -5.86 20.19 -10.05
C ASP A 42 -5.14 21.51 -9.73
N PHE A 43 -4.12 21.83 -10.50
CA PHE A 43 -3.35 23.05 -10.31
C PHE A 43 -4.14 24.33 -10.59
N SER A 44 -5.16 24.27 -11.42
CA SER A 44 -5.97 25.44 -11.80
C SER A 44 -6.94 25.84 -10.69
N THR A 45 -7.48 24.86 -9.97
CA THR A 45 -8.46 25.06 -8.90
C THR A 45 -7.87 24.93 -7.51
N GLY A 46 -6.72 24.23 -7.38
CA GLY A 46 -6.13 23.88 -6.11
C GLY A 46 -6.87 22.77 -5.37
N GLU A 47 -7.91 22.19 -5.95
CA GLU A 47 -8.71 21.12 -5.37
C GLU A 47 -8.29 19.74 -5.87
N TYR A 48 -8.62 18.71 -5.12
CA TYR A 48 -8.42 17.33 -5.57
C TYR A 48 -9.55 16.90 -6.52
N LEU A 49 -9.18 16.14 -7.54
CA LEU A 49 -10.11 15.48 -8.44
C LEU A 49 -10.89 14.37 -7.71
N ASN A 50 -11.93 13.84 -8.36
CA ASN A 50 -12.67 12.71 -7.79
C ASN A 50 -11.74 11.52 -7.56
N PRO A 51 -11.75 10.91 -6.35
CA PRO A 51 -10.96 9.75 -6.06
C PRO A 51 -11.26 8.58 -7.00
N GLN A 52 -10.24 7.85 -7.36
CA GLN A 52 -10.34 6.64 -8.16
C GLN A 52 -9.87 5.45 -7.34
N ASN A 53 -10.71 4.42 -7.23
CA ASN A 53 -10.32 3.15 -6.65
C ASN A 53 -9.16 2.56 -7.48
N ILE A 54 -8.05 2.16 -6.83
CA ILE A 54 -6.90 1.65 -7.57
C ILE A 54 -7.08 0.20 -8.03
N GLY A 55 -8.11 -0.48 -7.53
CA GLY A 55 -8.53 -1.80 -7.99
C GLY A 55 -7.63 -2.93 -7.56
N PHE A 56 -7.83 -4.07 -8.22
CA PHE A 56 -7.04 -5.27 -7.99
C PHE A 56 -5.61 -5.09 -8.52
N PRO A 57 -4.61 -5.77 -7.89
CA PRO A 57 -4.70 -6.69 -6.74
C PRO A 57 -4.67 -5.98 -5.38
N TYR A 58 -4.57 -4.65 -5.36
CA TYR A 58 -4.42 -3.88 -4.12
C TYR A 58 -5.68 -3.96 -3.27
N ASN A 59 -6.84 -3.66 -3.85
CA ASN A 59 -8.11 -3.69 -3.17
C ASN A 59 -8.78 -5.07 -3.24
N SER A 60 -9.48 -5.43 -2.19
CA SER A 60 -10.17 -6.71 -1.99
C SER A 60 -11.53 -6.49 -1.33
N PRO A 61 -12.37 -7.53 -1.14
CA PRO A 61 -13.60 -7.40 -0.37
C PRO A 61 -13.41 -7.17 1.14
N TYR A 62 -12.19 -6.94 1.59
CA TYR A 62 -11.81 -6.74 2.99
C TYR A 62 -11.19 -5.36 3.19
N ASP A 63 -10.50 -5.14 4.32
CA ASP A 63 -9.81 -3.88 4.58
C ASP A 63 -8.43 -3.84 3.91
N ASP A 64 -8.22 -2.85 3.06
CA ASP A 64 -6.97 -2.59 2.35
C ASP A 64 -6.53 -1.14 2.64
N TYR A 65 -5.31 -0.96 3.17
CA TYR A 65 -4.86 0.35 3.68
C TYR A 65 -3.33 0.48 3.73
N MET A 66 -2.85 1.65 4.19
CA MET A 66 -1.42 1.94 4.37
C MET A 66 -0.58 1.75 3.09
N PHE A 67 -1.09 2.25 1.97
CA PHE A 67 -0.38 2.18 0.69
C PHE A 67 0.74 3.21 0.65
N VAL A 68 1.96 2.78 0.37
CA VAL A 68 3.13 3.64 0.23
C VAL A 68 4.01 3.17 -0.93
N ILE A 69 4.72 4.08 -1.58
CA ILE A 69 5.68 3.79 -2.66
C ILE A 69 6.96 4.58 -2.43
N ASP A 70 8.08 3.91 -2.52
CA ASP A 70 9.36 4.56 -2.78
C ASP A 70 9.47 4.87 -4.28
N GLU A 71 9.37 6.15 -4.62
CA GLU A 71 9.34 6.58 -6.01
C GLU A 71 10.69 6.42 -6.74
N MET A 72 11.79 6.32 -6.00
CA MET A 72 13.11 6.12 -6.58
C MET A 72 13.30 4.68 -7.08
N THR A 73 12.83 3.72 -6.31
CA THR A 73 12.97 2.29 -6.62
C THR A 73 11.74 1.70 -7.29
N GLY A 74 10.58 2.36 -7.16
CA GLY A 74 9.30 1.84 -7.59
C GLY A 74 8.77 0.70 -6.70
N ILE A 75 9.42 0.45 -5.57
CA ILE A 75 8.99 -0.55 -4.59
C ILE A 75 7.97 0.09 -3.65
N GLY A 76 6.90 -0.61 -3.38
CA GLY A 76 5.87 -0.15 -2.47
C GLY A 76 5.35 -1.24 -1.56
N TRP A 77 4.53 -0.83 -0.60
CA TRP A 77 3.90 -1.71 0.39
C TRP A 77 2.47 -1.29 0.61
N TRP A 78 1.62 -2.25 0.93
CA TRP A 78 0.29 -1.98 1.49
C TRP A 78 -0.07 -3.06 2.50
N ALA A 79 -0.95 -2.73 3.42
CA ALA A 79 -1.47 -3.63 4.43
C ALA A 79 -2.89 -4.08 4.06
N THR A 80 -3.23 -5.30 4.39
CA THR A 80 -4.55 -5.88 4.15
C THR A 80 -4.88 -6.96 5.16
N ASP A 81 -6.14 -7.09 5.51
CA ASP A 81 -6.63 -8.20 6.34
C ASP A 81 -7.31 -9.32 5.51
N ARG A 82 -7.18 -9.29 4.17
CA ARG A 82 -7.82 -10.24 3.24
C ARG A 82 -7.63 -11.71 3.57
N ASN A 83 -6.56 -12.05 4.27
CA ASN A 83 -6.30 -13.42 4.71
C ASN A 83 -7.11 -13.83 5.95
N GLN A 84 -7.84 -12.89 6.58
CA GLN A 84 -8.74 -13.10 7.73
C GLN A 84 -8.09 -13.90 8.88
N ILE A 85 -6.80 -13.62 9.13
CA ILE A 85 -6.10 -14.22 10.26
C ILE A 85 -6.38 -13.35 11.49
N PRO A 86 -6.93 -13.89 12.58
CA PRO A 86 -7.26 -13.12 13.77
C PRO A 86 -6.06 -12.33 14.30
N ASP A 87 -6.29 -11.05 14.62
CA ASP A 87 -5.30 -10.11 15.17
C ASP A 87 -4.05 -9.91 14.30
N LYS A 88 -4.15 -10.20 12.98
CA LYS A 88 -3.03 -10.01 12.06
C LYS A 88 -3.47 -9.33 10.77
N VAL A 89 -2.59 -8.48 10.28
CA VAL A 89 -2.64 -7.94 8.91
C VAL A 89 -1.50 -8.51 8.10
N THR A 90 -1.70 -8.64 6.81
CA THR A 90 -0.64 -9.03 5.88
C THR A 90 -0.11 -7.78 5.20
N ILE A 91 1.21 -7.63 5.16
CA ILE A 91 1.86 -6.57 4.40
C ILE A 91 2.43 -7.20 3.14
N TYR A 92 1.97 -6.71 2.00
CA TYR A 92 2.53 -7.09 0.71
C TYR A 92 3.53 -6.03 0.25
N MET A 93 4.62 -6.51 -0.33
CA MET A 93 5.58 -5.68 -1.08
C MET A 93 5.31 -5.86 -2.57
N PHE A 94 5.35 -4.78 -3.33
CA PHE A 94 5.15 -4.81 -4.78
C PHE A 94 6.18 -3.94 -5.49
N LYS A 95 6.40 -4.23 -6.75
CA LYS A 95 7.07 -3.32 -7.67
C LYS A 95 6.01 -2.68 -8.55
N ARG A 96 6.01 -1.35 -8.61
CA ARG A 96 5.06 -0.62 -9.45
C ARG A 96 5.29 -0.97 -10.92
N ASN A 97 4.23 -1.37 -11.60
CA ASN A 97 4.23 -1.51 -13.05
C ASN A 97 4.08 -0.13 -13.69
N ASP A 98 4.83 0.13 -14.77
CA ASP A 98 4.74 1.39 -15.52
C ASP A 98 3.43 1.52 -16.28
N VAL A 99 2.82 0.39 -16.61
CA VAL A 99 1.54 0.31 -17.32
C VAL A 99 0.49 -0.33 -16.42
N ARG A 100 -0.68 0.30 -16.33
CA ARG A 100 -1.82 -0.28 -15.63
C ARG A 100 -2.38 -1.43 -16.47
N GLU A 101 -2.36 -2.64 -15.94
CA GLU A 101 -3.08 -3.76 -16.52
C GLU A 101 -4.57 -3.67 -16.17
N ASN A 102 -5.42 -3.73 -17.18
CA ASN A 102 -6.86 -3.86 -16.99
C ASN A 102 -7.22 -5.32 -17.26
N TYR A 103 -7.80 -5.96 -16.26
CA TYR A 103 -8.32 -7.32 -16.41
C TYR A 103 -9.78 -7.25 -16.83
N ASP A 104 -10.15 -8.00 -17.89
CA ASP A 104 -11.54 -8.17 -18.29
C ASP A 104 -12.31 -8.94 -17.23
N SER A 105 -13.58 -8.57 -17.03
CA SER A 105 -14.49 -9.24 -16.09
C SER A 105 -14.66 -10.74 -16.38
N ASP A 106 -14.41 -11.16 -17.61
CA ASP A 106 -14.52 -12.55 -18.07
C ASP A 106 -13.23 -13.36 -17.84
N ASN A 107 -12.23 -12.78 -17.16
CA ASN A 107 -11.01 -13.50 -16.83
C ASN A 107 -11.28 -14.50 -15.69
N ASP A 108 -11.21 -15.79 -16.01
CA ASP A 108 -11.43 -16.90 -15.04
C ASP A 108 -10.49 -16.82 -13.81
N ASN A 109 -9.38 -16.07 -13.91
CA ASN A 109 -8.40 -15.90 -12.84
C ASN A 109 -8.65 -14.68 -11.96
N ILE A 110 -9.65 -13.83 -12.24
CA ILE A 110 -9.85 -12.56 -11.54
C ILE A 110 -9.99 -12.74 -10.02
N TYR A 111 -10.66 -13.81 -9.59
CA TYR A 111 -10.81 -14.14 -8.16
C TYR A 111 -9.49 -14.56 -7.51
N SER A 112 -8.65 -15.28 -8.25
CA SER A 112 -7.33 -15.70 -7.76
C SER A 112 -6.38 -14.53 -7.67
N LEU A 113 -6.43 -13.60 -8.62
CA LEU A 113 -5.69 -12.34 -8.61
C LEU A 113 -6.14 -11.44 -7.47
N ALA A 114 -7.44 -11.26 -7.29
CA ALA A 114 -8.01 -10.47 -6.20
C ALA A 114 -7.67 -11.05 -4.82
N ALA A 115 -7.66 -12.38 -4.69
CA ALA A 115 -7.31 -13.06 -3.45
C ALA A 115 -5.79 -13.22 -3.25
N LEU A 116 -4.97 -12.86 -4.24
CA LEU A 116 -3.50 -13.06 -4.25
C LEU A 116 -3.09 -14.50 -3.92
N ARG A 117 -3.88 -15.48 -4.38
CA ARG A 117 -3.61 -16.91 -4.16
C ARG A 117 -2.36 -17.38 -4.90
N ASP A 118 -2.06 -16.75 -6.02
CA ASP A 118 -0.81 -16.93 -6.78
C ASP A 118 -0.21 -15.55 -7.08
N ILE A 119 0.78 -15.18 -6.28
CA ILE A 119 1.49 -13.90 -6.45
C ILE A 119 2.18 -13.84 -7.80
N LYS A 120 2.65 -14.97 -8.33
CA LYS A 120 3.35 -14.99 -9.63
C LYS A 120 2.42 -14.65 -10.78
N ALA A 121 1.13 -14.92 -10.67
CA ALA A 121 0.15 -14.55 -11.68
C ALA A 121 -0.05 -13.03 -11.81
N THR A 122 0.45 -12.25 -10.86
CA THR A 122 0.45 -10.78 -10.91
C THR A 122 1.72 -10.19 -11.51
N TRP A 123 2.69 -11.03 -11.88
CA TRP A 123 3.96 -10.57 -12.44
C TRP A 123 3.83 -10.33 -13.93
N ALA A 124 4.38 -9.23 -14.42
CA ALA A 124 4.50 -8.99 -15.85
C ALA A 124 5.55 -9.92 -16.46
N ASP A 125 5.27 -10.46 -17.63
CA ASP A 125 6.10 -11.48 -18.29
C ASP A 125 7.52 -10.99 -18.60
N ASP A 126 7.69 -9.68 -18.81
CA ASP A 126 8.94 -9.03 -19.20
C ASP A 126 9.62 -8.26 -18.04
N ALA A 127 9.05 -8.29 -16.84
CA ALA A 127 9.57 -7.53 -15.72
C ALA A 127 10.69 -8.28 -14.99
N ASP A 128 11.80 -7.57 -14.73
CA ASP A 128 12.87 -8.07 -13.88
C ASP A 128 12.54 -7.84 -12.39
N TYR A 129 12.20 -8.90 -11.70
CA TYR A 129 11.96 -8.89 -10.25
C TYR A 129 13.20 -9.26 -9.41
N ALA A 130 14.39 -9.33 -10.01
CA ALA A 130 15.61 -9.72 -9.29
C ALA A 130 15.91 -8.74 -8.14
N SER A 131 15.81 -7.44 -8.41
CA SER A 131 16.01 -6.39 -7.39
C SER A 131 15.00 -6.47 -6.25
N LEU A 132 13.75 -6.82 -6.54
CA LEU A 132 12.72 -7.01 -5.51
C LEU A 132 13.02 -8.24 -4.65
N LYS A 133 13.41 -9.36 -5.26
CA LYS A 133 13.81 -10.58 -4.54
C LYS A 133 15.01 -10.32 -3.65
N GLU A 134 16.04 -9.66 -4.16
CA GLU A 134 17.23 -9.28 -3.38
C GLU A 134 16.87 -8.39 -2.19
N SER A 135 15.96 -7.43 -2.39
CA SER A 135 15.45 -6.58 -1.31
C SER A 135 14.72 -7.38 -0.23
N ILE A 136 13.88 -8.34 -0.61
CA ILE A 136 13.17 -9.23 0.32
C ILE A 136 14.16 -10.12 1.08
N GLU A 137 15.14 -10.70 0.39
CA GLU A 137 16.16 -11.55 1.00
C GLU A 137 17.03 -10.75 1.99
N SER A 138 17.41 -9.53 1.66
CA SER A 138 18.18 -8.66 2.57
C SER A 138 17.38 -8.28 3.81
N MET A 139 16.08 -8.01 3.68
CA MET A 139 15.21 -7.73 4.82
C MET A 139 15.00 -8.96 5.71
N SER A 140 14.87 -10.16 5.10
CA SER A 140 14.72 -11.41 5.84
C SER A 140 15.98 -11.78 6.59
N ALA A 141 17.16 -11.50 6.04
CA ALA A 141 18.44 -11.74 6.71
C ALA A 141 18.66 -10.86 7.95
N ASP A 142 18.02 -9.70 8.00
CA ASP A 142 18.11 -8.79 9.15
C ASP A 142 17.16 -9.18 10.30
N THR A 143 16.12 -10.00 10.02
CA THR A 143 15.18 -10.51 11.04
C THR A 143 15.72 -11.70 11.84
N ASP A 144 16.79 -12.36 11.40
CA ASP A 144 17.42 -13.48 12.10
C ASP A 144 18.44 -13.04 13.17
N LYS A 145 18.58 -11.75 13.40
CA LYS A 145 19.36 -11.24 14.53
C LYS A 145 18.52 -11.32 15.81
N PRO A 146 18.97 -12.09 16.82
CA PRO A 146 18.22 -12.19 18.06
C PRO A 146 18.18 -10.83 18.76
N ASP A 147 16.98 -10.31 18.97
CA ASP A 147 16.67 -9.20 19.90
C ASP A 147 17.49 -7.90 19.72
N ASP A 148 18.00 -7.61 18.54
CA ASP A 148 18.62 -6.33 18.31
C ASP A 148 17.57 -5.24 18.15
N GLU A 149 17.61 -4.35 19.10
CA GLU A 149 16.86 -3.13 19.30
C GLU A 149 16.31 -2.55 17.99
N PHE A 150 14.99 -2.62 17.81
CA PHE A 150 14.31 -1.80 16.82
C PHE A 150 14.62 -0.32 17.13
N VAL A 151 15.44 0.29 16.31
CA VAL A 151 15.86 1.68 16.47
C VAL A 151 15.18 2.55 15.44
N PHE A 152 14.41 3.51 15.88
CA PHE A 152 13.89 4.53 14.99
C PHE A 152 14.29 5.93 15.46
N TYR A 153 14.49 6.80 14.49
CA TYR A 153 14.87 8.18 14.72
C TYR A 153 13.69 9.09 14.45
N VAL A 154 13.40 9.98 15.40
CA VAL A 154 12.44 11.05 15.20
C VAL A 154 13.17 12.30 14.73
N MET A 155 12.47 13.20 14.03
CA MET A 155 13.04 14.37 13.34
C MET A 155 14.00 15.27 14.16
N ASN A 156 14.04 15.16 15.48
CA ASN A 156 14.94 15.90 16.36
C ASN A 156 16.21 15.14 16.78
N GLY A 157 16.50 13.98 16.14
CA GLY A 157 17.69 13.17 16.42
C GLY A 157 17.62 12.34 17.69
N VAL A 158 16.46 12.23 18.33
CA VAL A 158 16.27 11.38 19.50
C VAL A 158 16.12 9.93 19.05
N ARG A 159 16.93 9.04 19.63
CA ARG A 159 16.92 7.61 19.36
C ARG A 159 15.98 6.90 20.34
N TYR A 160 15.02 6.16 19.81
CA TYR A 160 14.10 5.33 20.59
C TYR A 160 14.39 3.85 20.31
N THR A 161 14.49 3.05 21.36
CA THR A 161 14.82 1.61 21.28
C THR A 161 13.68 0.68 21.66
N ARG A 162 12.56 1.25 22.18
CA ARG A 162 11.34 0.52 22.53
C ARG A 162 10.11 1.40 22.34
N PHE A 163 9.01 0.78 21.96
CA PHE A 163 7.70 1.46 21.90
C PHE A 163 7.25 2.08 23.23
N ASP A 164 7.63 1.44 24.34
CA ASP A 164 7.26 1.88 25.70
C ASP A 164 7.87 3.24 26.07
N ASN A 165 8.95 3.63 25.40
CA ASN A 165 9.60 4.92 25.62
C ASN A 165 8.89 6.09 24.95
N PHE A 166 7.84 5.83 24.15
CA PHE A 166 7.07 6.85 23.44
C PHE A 166 5.99 7.53 24.28
N GLN A 167 5.62 6.95 25.43
CA GLN A 167 4.48 7.42 26.27
C GLN A 167 4.89 8.39 27.39
N SER A 168 6.15 8.74 27.51
CA SER A 168 6.66 9.51 28.68
C SER A 168 7.21 10.91 28.34
N SER A 169 6.70 11.55 27.29
CA SER A 169 7.05 12.96 26.99
C SER A 169 5.83 13.85 27.06
#